data_dd4f1b9ab0bc42c3a609f28a0403e0c2
#
_entry.id   dd4f1b9ab0bc42c3a609f28a0403e0c2
#
_cell.length_a   1.000
_cell.length_b   1.000
_cell.length_c   1.000
_cell.angle_alpha   90.00
_cell.angle_beta   90.00
_cell.angle_gamma   90.00
#
_symmetry.space_group_name_H-M   'P 1'
#
loop_
_entity.id
_entity.type
_entity.pdbx_description
1 polymer ?
#
loop_
_entity_poly.entity_id
_entity_poly.type
_entity_poly.pdbx_seq_one_letter_code
_entity_poly.pdbx_strand_id
1 'polypeptide(L)'
;MTVALLTAAGSGTRMNSEIPKQFLPVNNKPIILYTMEAFETHPGVDAILVVGLSGWHEILWAYARQFGIKKLKWIVDGGKSNQESIHLGLMELKKHLSPDDIVMIHDGNRPMVSQAIISDSLTRQRIDGDAVAVIPCVEAVFRSTDGATSSEYVPREQLYRTQTPHTYTLGRLLWAHEQAEIRGVANTSATCALMVALGETVHFSIGNEKNTKITTQDDLDVFTALLRAERFGN
;
A
#
# COMPACT_ATOMS: atom_id res chain seq x y z
N MET A 1 9.37 16.08 -6.26
CA MET A 1 8.58 15.85 -5.03
C MET A 1 8.30 14.35 -4.88
N THR A 2 8.20 13.84 -3.63
CA THR A 2 7.82 12.44 -3.36
C THR A 2 6.56 12.40 -2.51
N VAL A 3 5.51 11.75 -2.98
CA VAL A 3 4.23 11.66 -2.27
C VAL A 3 3.90 10.21 -1.95
N ALA A 4 3.54 9.92 -0.71
CA ALA A 4 2.93 8.65 -0.32
C ALA A 4 1.42 8.70 -0.59
N LEU A 5 0.92 7.85 -1.48
CA LEU A 5 -0.50 7.64 -1.74
C LEU A 5 -0.95 6.41 -0.93
N LEU A 6 -1.69 6.64 0.14
CA LEU A 6 -2.17 5.58 1.03
C LEU A 6 -3.58 5.16 0.67
N THR A 7 -3.78 3.89 0.32
CA THR A 7 -5.11 3.33 0.03
C THR A 7 -5.80 2.90 1.32
N ALA A 8 -6.90 3.52 1.66
CA ALA A 8 -7.65 3.32 2.90
C ALA A 8 -9.18 3.35 2.71
N ALA A 9 -9.66 3.11 1.48
CA ALA A 9 -11.09 3.16 1.15
C ALA A 9 -11.83 1.81 1.32
N GLY A 10 -11.14 0.75 1.71
CA GLY A 10 -11.77 -0.57 1.89
C GLY A 10 -12.73 -0.59 3.08
N SER A 11 -13.94 -1.10 2.88
CA SER A 11 -14.98 -1.22 3.91
C SER A 11 -14.66 -2.21 5.05
N GLY A 12 -13.67 -3.09 4.85
CA GLY A 12 -13.24 -4.02 5.91
C GLY A 12 -14.23 -5.12 6.27
N THR A 13 -15.15 -5.50 5.39
CA THR A 13 -16.25 -6.47 5.62
C THR A 13 -15.81 -7.79 6.25
N ARG A 14 -14.56 -8.23 6.01
CA ARG A 14 -13.99 -9.46 6.60
C ARG A 14 -13.74 -9.40 8.11
N MET A 15 -13.74 -8.21 8.72
CA MET A 15 -13.50 -8.04 10.16
C MET A 15 -14.79 -7.91 10.97
N ASN A 16 -15.96 -7.96 10.33
CA ASN A 16 -17.29 -7.91 10.96
C ASN A 16 -17.43 -6.78 12.01
N SER A 17 -16.85 -5.61 11.75
CA SER A 17 -16.80 -4.44 12.62
C SER A 17 -17.59 -3.28 12.02
N GLU A 18 -18.30 -2.53 12.85
CA GLU A 18 -18.97 -1.26 12.46
C GLU A 18 -17.97 -0.16 12.11
N ILE A 19 -16.76 -0.22 12.71
CA ILE A 19 -15.66 0.70 12.42
C ILE A 19 -14.83 0.13 11.29
N PRO A 20 -14.56 0.89 10.22
CA PRO A 20 -13.68 0.42 9.15
C PRO A 20 -12.30 0.05 9.69
N LYS A 21 -11.75 -1.07 9.24
CA LYS A 21 -10.53 -1.70 9.80
C LYS A 21 -9.32 -0.76 9.97
N GLN A 22 -9.14 0.19 9.05
CA GLN A 22 -8.05 1.17 9.10
C GLN A 22 -8.17 2.16 10.27
N PHE A 23 -9.37 2.28 10.85
CA PHE A 23 -9.65 3.12 12.01
C PHE A 23 -9.76 2.32 13.32
N LEU A 24 -9.62 0.99 13.28
CA LEU A 24 -9.58 0.19 14.50
C LEU A 24 -8.40 0.62 15.38
N PRO A 25 -8.64 0.86 16.68
CA PRO A 25 -7.59 1.32 17.56
C PRO A 25 -6.73 0.17 18.08
N VAL A 26 -5.41 0.34 18.01
CA VAL A 26 -4.43 -0.47 18.73
C VAL A 26 -3.65 0.47 19.63
N ASN A 27 -3.59 0.19 20.94
CA ASN A 27 -2.98 1.08 21.93
C ASN A 27 -3.50 2.54 21.83
N ASN A 28 -4.81 2.73 21.69
CA ASN A 28 -5.50 4.03 21.55
C ASN A 28 -5.12 4.84 20.29
N LYS A 29 -4.54 4.22 19.28
CA LYS A 29 -4.18 4.85 18.02
C LYS A 29 -4.74 4.04 16.84
N PRO A 30 -5.50 4.65 15.90
CA PRO A 30 -5.97 4.01 14.68
C PRO A 30 -4.84 3.39 13.85
N ILE A 31 -5.07 2.22 13.24
CA ILE A 31 -4.07 1.49 12.44
C ILE A 31 -3.44 2.39 11.37
N ILE A 32 -4.26 3.15 10.64
CA ILE A 32 -3.77 4.02 9.56
C ILE A 32 -2.73 5.04 10.04
N LEU A 33 -2.80 5.48 11.29
CA LEU A 33 -1.85 6.47 11.82
C LEU A 33 -0.46 5.90 12.02
N TYR A 34 -0.33 4.62 12.33
CA TYR A 34 0.98 3.95 12.35
C TYR A 34 1.62 3.97 10.95
N THR A 35 0.82 3.69 9.92
CA THR A 35 1.27 3.79 8.53
C THR A 35 1.66 5.22 8.19
N MET A 36 0.80 6.20 8.51
CA MET A 36 1.08 7.61 8.21
C MET A 36 2.34 8.11 8.92
N GLU A 37 2.58 7.72 10.17
CA GLU A 37 3.80 8.09 10.93
C GLU A 37 5.08 7.59 10.28
N ALA A 38 5.07 6.39 9.68
CA ALA A 38 6.23 5.87 8.98
C ALA A 38 6.63 6.76 7.80
N PHE A 39 5.65 7.30 7.05
CA PHE A 39 5.90 8.24 5.95
C PHE A 39 6.12 9.68 6.45
N GLU A 40 5.45 10.10 7.53
CA GLU A 40 5.66 11.41 8.17
C GLU A 40 7.12 11.60 8.59
N THR A 41 7.71 10.59 9.21
CA THR A 41 9.07 10.66 9.74
C THR A 41 10.16 10.40 8.70
N HIS A 42 9.82 9.87 7.52
CA HIS A 42 10.81 9.57 6.49
C HIS A 42 11.27 10.84 5.75
N PRO A 43 12.58 11.16 5.72
CA PRO A 43 13.08 12.42 5.14
C PRO A 43 12.90 12.51 3.62
N GLY A 44 12.82 11.38 2.93
CA GLY A 44 12.62 11.31 1.48
C GLY A 44 11.17 11.40 1.01
N VAL A 45 10.19 11.60 1.92
CA VAL A 45 8.78 11.77 1.60
C VAL A 45 8.36 13.20 1.94
N ASP A 46 7.76 13.90 0.99
CA ASP A 46 7.39 15.32 1.12
C ASP A 46 5.93 15.51 1.54
N ALA A 47 5.04 14.63 1.09
CA ALA A 47 3.62 14.73 1.38
C ALA A 47 2.94 13.35 1.42
N ILE A 48 1.74 13.33 1.99
CA ILE A 48 0.85 12.16 2.06
C ILE A 48 -0.50 12.55 1.44
N LEU A 49 -1.00 11.69 0.56
CA LEU A 49 -2.38 11.67 0.11
C LEU A 49 -3.03 10.40 0.63
N VAL A 50 -4.24 10.49 1.18
CA VAL A 50 -5.04 9.32 1.57
C VAL A 50 -6.25 9.20 0.66
N VAL A 51 -6.40 8.03 0.05
CA VAL A 51 -7.65 7.63 -0.59
C VAL A 51 -8.50 6.94 0.47
N GLY A 52 -9.47 7.65 1.00
CA GLY A 52 -10.24 7.26 2.18
C GLY A 52 -11.68 6.87 1.89
N LEU A 53 -12.39 6.44 2.92
CA LEU A 53 -13.82 6.22 2.89
C LEU A 53 -14.57 7.54 2.94
N SER A 54 -15.61 7.68 2.12
CA SER A 54 -16.54 8.80 2.20
C SER A 54 -17.15 8.89 3.62
N GLY A 55 -17.27 10.11 4.12
CA GLY A 55 -17.75 10.39 5.49
C GLY A 55 -16.68 10.25 6.61
N TRP A 56 -15.46 9.79 6.30
CA TRP A 56 -14.39 9.64 7.30
C TRP A 56 -13.27 10.68 7.16
N HIS A 57 -13.35 11.59 6.21
CA HIS A 57 -12.29 12.57 5.92
C HIS A 57 -12.04 13.52 7.11
N GLU A 58 -13.09 14.08 7.70
CA GLU A 58 -12.94 14.99 8.84
C GLU A 58 -12.34 14.29 10.06
N ILE A 59 -12.73 13.03 10.30
CA ILE A 59 -12.17 12.21 11.36
C ILE A 59 -10.68 11.96 11.11
N LEU A 60 -10.30 11.66 9.87
CA LEU A 60 -8.91 11.44 9.51
C LEU A 60 -8.08 12.72 9.65
N TRP A 61 -8.60 13.89 9.25
CA TRP A 61 -7.97 15.18 9.49
C TRP A 61 -7.83 15.50 10.99
N ALA A 62 -8.84 15.16 11.80
CA ALA A 62 -8.77 15.35 13.26
C ALA A 62 -7.67 14.48 13.88
N TYR A 63 -7.59 13.20 13.48
CA TYR A 63 -6.52 12.30 13.92
C TYR A 63 -5.14 12.77 13.45
N ALA A 64 -5.01 13.19 12.20
CA ALA A 64 -3.74 13.71 11.68
C ALA A 64 -3.24 14.89 12.52
N ARG A 65 -4.11 15.83 12.87
CA ARG A 65 -3.76 16.95 13.78
C ARG A 65 -3.39 16.47 15.18
N GLN A 66 -4.19 15.56 15.75
CA GLN A 66 -3.97 15.04 17.10
C GLN A 66 -2.62 14.30 17.23
N PHE A 67 -2.22 13.57 16.20
CA PHE A 67 -0.99 12.76 16.20
C PHE A 67 0.18 13.44 15.47
N GLY A 68 0.05 14.72 15.10
CA GLY A 68 1.13 15.52 14.55
C GLY A 68 1.56 15.14 13.13
N ILE A 69 0.67 14.56 12.32
CA ILE A 69 0.92 14.28 10.91
C ILE A 69 0.80 15.56 10.09
N LYS A 70 1.92 16.15 9.72
CA LYS A 70 2.01 17.42 9.00
C LYS A 70 2.09 17.25 7.48
N LYS A 71 2.56 16.10 7.02
CA LYS A 71 2.70 15.78 5.59
C LYS A 71 1.39 15.38 4.93
N LEU A 72 0.31 15.10 5.67
CA LEU A 72 -1.01 14.91 5.08
C LEU A 72 -1.46 16.20 4.40
N LYS A 73 -1.64 16.17 3.07
CA LYS A 73 -2.04 17.32 2.25
C LYS A 73 -3.40 17.14 1.60
N TRP A 74 -3.74 15.90 1.23
CA TRP A 74 -4.96 15.60 0.48
C TRP A 74 -5.63 14.34 0.99
N ILE A 75 -6.95 14.36 0.99
CA ILE A 75 -7.80 13.19 1.19
C ILE A 75 -8.83 13.19 0.08
N VAL A 76 -9.00 12.07 -0.60
CA VAL A 76 -10.00 11.87 -1.65
C VAL A 76 -10.83 10.63 -1.36
N ASP A 77 -12.04 10.58 -1.90
CA ASP A 77 -12.89 9.39 -1.81
C ASP A 77 -12.30 8.24 -2.64
N GLY A 78 -12.47 7.02 -2.15
CA GLY A 78 -12.15 5.82 -2.91
C GLY A 78 -13.23 5.47 -3.93
N GLY A 79 -12.81 4.68 -4.92
CA GLY A 79 -13.68 4.11 -5.94
C GLY A 79 -14.22 2.73 -5.56
N LYS A 80 -14.88 2.08 -6.51
CA LYS A 80 -15.49 0.74 -6.35
C LYS A 80 -14.47 -0.39 -6.29
N SER A 81 -13.24 -0.14 -6.78
CA SER A 81 -12.14 -1.10 -6.77
C SER A 81 -10.85 -0.45 -6.25
N ASN A 82 -9.84 -1.30 -5.94
CA ASN A 82 -8.52 -0.79 -5.58
C ASN A 82 -7.88 0.01 -6.73
N GLN A 83 -8.00 -0.48 -7.96
CA GLN A 83 -7.49 0.20 -9.16
C GLN A 83 -8.14 1.56 -9.35
N GLU A 84 -9.48 1.66 -9.23
CA GLU A 84 -10.20 2.92 -9.33
C GLU A 84 -9.84 3.88 -8.19
N SER A 85 -9.71 3.39 -6.97
CA SER A 85 -9.29 4.17 -5.81
C SER A 85 -7.91 4.82 -6.03
N ILE A 86 -6.95 4.05 -6.53
CA ILE A 86 -5.62 4.56 -6.88
C ILE A 86 -5.75 5.60 -7.99
N HIS A 87 -6.52 5.33 -9.05
CA HIS A 87 -6.75 6.28 -10.13
C HIS A 87 -7.27 7.63 -9.64
N LEU A 88 -8.28 7.63 -8.76
CA LEU A 88 -8.83 8.86 -8.17
C LEU A 88 -7.76 9.65 -7.39
N GLY A 89 -6.92 8.95 -6.60
CA GLY A 89 -5.78 9.57 -5.93
C GLY A 89 -4.77 10.18 -6.89
N LEU A 90 -4.45 9.48 -8.00
CA LEU A 90 -3.54 9.98 -9.03
C LEU A 90 -4.10 11.21 -9.76
N MET A 91 -5.42 11.23 -10.01
CA MET A 91 -6.09 12.39 -10.62
C MET A 91 -6.06 13.62 -9.71
N GLU A 92 -6.11 13.44 -8.39
CA GLU A 92 -5.88 14.54 -7.45
C GLU A 92 -4.42 15.01 -7.51
N LEU A 93 -3.45 14.07 -7.44
CA LEU A 93 -2.03 14.41 -7.49
C LEU A 93 -1.62 15.11 -8.78
N LYS A 94 -2.23 14.78 -9.91
CA LYS A 94 -2.01 15.44 -11.20
C LYS A 94 -2.24 16.95 -11.17
N LYS A 95 -3.06 17.44 -10.24
CA LYS A 95 -3.31 18.89 -10.07
C LYS A 95 -2.16 19.61 -9.37
N HIS A 96 -1.27 18.89 -8.71
CA HIS A 96 -0.27 19.43 -7.78
C HIS A 96 1.17 19.04 -8.11
N LEU A 97 1.36 17.98 -8.89
CA LEU A 97 2.66 17.37 -9.16
C LEU A 97 3.02 17.42 -10.64
N SER A 98 4.32 17.36 -10.90
CA SER A 98 4.87 17.12 -12.24
C SER A 98 4.86 15.64 -12.60
N PRO A 99 4.86 15.26 -13.89
CA PRO A 99 4.91 13.86 -14.30
C PRO A 99 6.12 13.08 -13.78
N ASP A 100 7.24 13.76 -13.53
CA ASP A 100 8.49 13.16 -13.01
C ASP A 100 8.53 13.03 -11.49
N ASP A 101 7.55 13.60 -10.78
CA ASP A 101 7.43 13.45 -9.32
C ASP A 101 7.11 12.01 -8.95
N ILE A 102 7.63 11.58 -7.80
CA ILE A 102 7.53 10.19 -7.35
C ILE A 102 6.27 9.99 -6.53
N VAL A 103 5.55 8.91 -6.81
CA VAL A 103 4.38 8.46 -6.05
C VAL A 103 4.65 7.06 -5.51
N MET A 104 4.59 6.92 -4.19
CA MET A 104 4.68 5.66 -3.47
C MET A 104 3.27 5.18 -3.10
N ILE A 105 2.74 4.21 -3.81
CA ILE A 105 1.42 3.63 -3.49
C ILE A 105 1.58 2.62 -2.37
N HIS A 106 0.88 2.84 -1.25
CA HIS A 106 0.98 1.97 -0.09
C HIS A 106 -0.39 1.67 0.52
N ASP A 107 -0.55 0.45 1.03
CA ASP A 107 -1.77 0.05 1.75
C ASP A 107 -1.82 0.76 3.12
N GLY A 108 -2.85 1.55 3.38
CA GLY A 108 -3.03 2.26 4.66
C GLY A 108 -3.16 1.35 5.89
N ASN A 109 -3.36 0.06 5.67
CA ASN A 109 -3.41 -0.98 6.70
C ASN A 109 -2.19 -1.91 6.71
N ARG A 110 -1.00 -1.41 6.29
CA ARG A 110 0.32 -2.03 6.54
C ARG A 110 1.14 -1.14 7.48
N PRO A 111 0.80 -1.17 8.77
CA PRO A 111 1.35 -0.22 9.76
C PRO A 111 2.82 -0.46 10.12
N MET A 112 3.41 -1.60 9.72
CA MET A 112 4.78 -1.99 10.04
C MET A 112 5.76 -1.75 8.89
N VAL A 113 5.44 -0.85 7.94
CA VAL A 113 6.39 -0.42 6.92
C VAL A 113 7.55 0.32 7.58
N SER A 114 8.78 -0.19 7.40
CA SER A 114 9.97 0.38 8.02
C SER A 114 10.59 1.48 7.17
N GLN A 115 11.42 2.33 7.81
CA GLN A 115 12.21 3.36 7.13
C GLN A 115 13.13 2.74 6.06
N ALA A 116 13.66 1.53 6.31
CA ALA A 116 14.50 0.81 5.36
C ALA A 116 13.73 0.41 4.09
N ILE A 117 12.48 -0.08 4.22
CA ILE A 117 11.61 -0.42 3.08
C ILE A 117 11.34 0.83 2.22
N ILE A 118 11.01 1.96 2.86
CA ILE A 118 10.74 3.22 2.16
C ILE A 118 12.00 3.71 1.43
N SER A 119 13.14 3.71 2.11
CA SER A 119 14.43 4.14 1.55
C SER A 119 14.87 3.29 0.36
N ASP A 120 14.78 1.96 0.48
CA ASP A 120 15.16 1.04 -0.59
C ASP A 120 14.24 1.19 -1.81
N SER A 121 12.93 1.31 -1.58
CA SER A 121 11.95 1.53 -2.64
C SER A 121 12.23 2.83 -3.43
N LEU A 122 12.60 3.93 -2.74
CA LEU A 122 13.00 5.17 -3.40
C LEU A 122 14.32 5.05 -4.16
N THR A 123 15.27 4.30 -3.60
CA THR A 123 16.57 4.07 -4.23
C THR A 123 16.42 3.25 -5.51
N ARG A 124 15.67 2.16 -5.44
CA ARG A 124 15.38 1.31 -6.61
C ARG A 124 14.61 2.05 -7.69
N GLN A 125 13.59 2.80 -7.33
CA GLN A 125 12.86 3.62 -8.29
C GLN A 125 13.77 4.60 -9.07
N ARG A 126 14.76 5.20 -8.41
CA ARG A 126 15.71 6.11 -9.09
C ARG A 126 16.68 5.39 -10.03
N ILE A 127 17.01 4.13 -9.75
CA ILE A 127 17.94 3.31 -10.54
C ILE A 127 17.21 2.66 -11.71
N ASP A 128 16.05 2.04 -11.44
CA ASP A 128 15.39 1.12 -12.33
C ASP A 128 14.12 1.73 -12.97
N GLY A 129 13.68 2.91 -12.49
CA GLY A 129 12.47 3.61 -12.97
C GLY A 129 11.20 3.23 -12.21
N ASP A 130 11.22 2.13 -11.48
CA ASP A 130 10.14 1.67 -10.61
C ASP A 130 10.67 0.82 -9.45
N ALA A 131 9.82 0.54 -8.46
CA ALA A 131 10.14 -0.37 -7.36
C ALA A 131 8.88 -1.01 -6.79
N VAL A 132 8.92 -2.32 -6.58
CA VAL A 132 7.83 -3.10 -5.97
C VAL A 132 8.39 -3.84 -4.77
N ALA A 133 7.92 -3.53 -3.57
CA ALA A 133 8.36 -4.23 -2.38
C ALA A 133 7.89 -5.69 -2.42
N VAL A 134 8.84 -6.62 -2.24
CA VAL A 134 8.58 -8.06 -2.27
C VAL A 134 9.33 -8.78 -1.17
N ILE A 135 8.82 -9.97 -0.81
CA ILE A 135 9.53 -10.95 0.02
C ILE A 135 9.51 -12.31 -0.70
N PRO A 136 10.58 -13.12 -0.58
CA PRO A 136 10.59 -14.47 -1.16
C PRO A 136 9.49 -15.33 -0.51
N CYS A 137 8.92 -16.24 -1.27
CA CYS A 137 8.00 -17.25 -0.73
C CYS A 137 8.80 -18.35 -0.05
N VAL A 138 8.50 -18.63 1.21
CA VAL A 138 9.16 -19.69 2.00
C VAL A 138 8.33 -20.96 2.14
N GLU A 139 7.02 -20.87 1.90
CA GLU A 139 6.10 -22.01 1.94
C GLU A 139 6.08 -22.78 0.62
N ALA A 140 5.66 -24.06 0.69
CA ALA A 140 5.33 -24.84 -0.50
C ALA A 140 4.02 -24.31 -1.11
N VAL A 141 4.00 -24.11 -2.43
CA VAL A 141 2.86 -23.58 -3.16
C VAL A 141 2.42 -24.55 -4.24
N PHE A 142 1.13 -24.81 -4.28
CA PHE A 142 0.49 -25.57 -5.35
C PHE A 142 -0.40 -24.66 -6.19
N ARG A 143 -0.47 -24.92 -7.50
CA ARG A 143 -1.51 -24.36 -8.34
C ARG A 143 -2.71 -25.30 -8.35
N SER A 144 -3.91 -24.76 -8.07
CA SER A 144 -5.16 -25.51 -8.12
C SER A 144 -6.19 -24.72 -8.93
N THR A 145 -6.99 -25.41 -9.73
CA THR A 145 -8.10 -24.84 -10.50
C THR A 145 -9.45 -25.06 -9.83
N ASP A 146 -9.55 -26.04 -8.96
CA ASP A 146 -10.77 -26.43 -8.24
C ASP A 146 -10.76 -26.06 -6.74
N GLY A 147 -9.59 -25.64 -6.23
CA GLY A 147 -9.40 -25.32 -4.81
C GLY A 147 -9.39 -26.54 -3.87
N ALA A 148 -9.46 -27.75 -4.42
CA ALA A 148 -9.55 -29.00 -3.65
C ALA A 148 -8.37 -29.95 -3.94
N THR A 149 -7.89 -29.98 -5.19
CA THR A 149 -6.80 -30.85 -5.63
C THR A 149 -5.73 -30.09 -6.40
N SER A 150 -4.53 -30.67 -6.47
CA SER A 150 -3.47 -30.15 -7.32
C SER A 150 -2.55 -31.26 -7.80
N SER A 151 -2.13 -31.17 -9.06
CA SER A 151 -1.06 -31.95 -9.65
C SER A 151 0.15 -31.09 -10.04
N GLU A 152 0.13 -29.78 -9.73
CA GLU A 152 1.18 -28.83 -10.09
C GLU A 152 1.79 -28.18 -8.84
N TYR A 153 3.06 -28.48 -8.59
CA TYR A 153 3.88 -27.80 -7.59
C TYR A 153 4.60 -26.62 -8.24
N VAL A 154 4.53 -25.47 -7.59
CA VAL A 154 5.25 -24.27 -8.06
C VAL A 154 6.53 -24.10 -7.24
N PRO A 155 7.73 -24.14 -7.85
CA PRO A 155 8.99 -23.96 -7.14
C PRO A 155 9.03 -22.60 -6.41
N ARG A 156 9.14 -22.63 -5.09
CA ARG A 156 9.11 -21.41 -4.25
C ARG A 156 10.26 -20.46 -4.54
N GLU A 157 11.37 -20.96 -5.07
CA GLU A 157 12.56 -20.19 -5.47
C GLU A 157 12.26 -19.19 -6.61
N GLN A 158 11.15 -19.40 -7.32
CA GLN A 158 10.67 -18.52 -8.39
C GLN A 158 9.52 -17.61 -7.93
N LEU A 159 9.11 -17.70 -6.67
CA LEU A 159 7.95 -17.02 -6.15
C LEU A 159 8.33 -15.91 -5.17
N TYR A 160 7.77 -14.72 -5.41
CA TYR A 160 7.86 -13.58 -4.52
C TYR A 160 6.47 -13.09 -4.15
N ARG A 161 6.23 -12.89 -2.86
CA ARG A 161 4.97 -12.28 -2.37
C ARG A 161 5.12 -10.76 -2.45
N THR A 162 4.25 -10.11 -3.23
CA THR A 162 4.27 -8.66 -3.32
C THR A 162 3.71 -8.03 -2.04
N GLN A 163 4.35 -6.95 -1.62
CA GLN A 163 3.90 -6.06 -0.57
C GLN A 163 3.76 -4.65 -1.16
N THR A 164 3.55 -3.64 -0.35
CA THR A 164 3.71 -2.23 -0.71
C THR A 164 4.76 -1.59 0.19
N PRO A 165 5.45 -0.50 -0.26
CA PRO A 165 5.08 0.41 -1.34
C PRO A 165 5.35 -0.13 -2.74
N HIS A 166 4.58 0.39 -3.72
CA HIS A 166 4.88 0.34 -5.14
C HIS A 166 5.20 1.76 -5.59
N THR A 167 6.41 1.99 -6.08
CA THR A 167 6.94 3.33 -6.33
C THR A 167 7.24 3.55 -7.80
N TYR A 168 6.66 4.61 -8.36
CA TYR A 168 6.76 4.99 -9.78
C TYR A 168 6.78 6.51 -9.90
N THR A 169 7.05 7.04 -11.10
CA THR A 169 6.72 8.43 -11.39
C THR A 169 5.22 8.60 -11.60
N LEU A 170 4.69 9.79 -11.32
CA LEU A 170 3.28 10.11 -11.56
C LEU A 170 2.89 9.89 -13.02
N GLY A 171 3.73 10.33 -13.95
CA GLY A 171 3.48 10.15 -15.39
C GLY A 171 3.35 8.69 -15.79
N ARG A 172 4.19 7.80 -15.22
CA ARG A 172 4.13 6.36 -15.48
C ARG A 172 2.83 5.75 -14.98
N LEU A 173 2.37 6.16 -13.79
CA LEU A 173 1.12 5.68 -13.22
C LEU A 173 -0.10 6.16 -14.01
N LEU A 174 -0.14 7.43 -14.39
CA LEU A 174 -1.22 7.99 -15.22
C LEU A 174 -1.29 7.28 -16.57
N TRP A 175 -0.14 7.06 -17.23
CA TRP A 175 -0.06 6.28 -18.46
C TRP A 175 -0.62 4.87 -18.29
N ALA A 176 -0.27 4.17 -17.20
CA ALA A 176 -0.75 2.81 -16.97
C ALA A 176 -2.27 2.75 -16.80
N HIS A 177 -2.88 3.70 -16.09
CA HIS A 177 -4.33 3.77 -15.96
C HIS A 177 -5.03 4.12 -17.28
N GLU A 178 -4.47 5.02 -18.10
CA GLU A 178 -4.97 5.31 -19.44
C GLU A 178 -4.89 4.08 -20.36
N GLN A 179 -3.75 3.37 -20.37
CA GLN A 179 -3.61 2.13 -21.15
C GLN A 179 -4.55 1.02 -20.66
N ALA A 180 -4.81 0.95 -19.35
CA ALA A 180 -5.76 0.01 -18.78
C ALA A 180 -7.18 0.25 -19.31
N GLU A 181 -7.61 1.50 -19.38
CA GLU A 181 -8.90 1.89 -19.95
C GLU A 181 -9.00 1.49 -21.42
N ILE A 182 -7.98 1.87 -22.24
CA ILE A 182 -7.92 1.57 -23.68
C ILE A 182 -7.97 0.05 -23.94
N ARG A 183 -7.26 -0.74 -23.13
CA ARG A 183 -7.13 -2.19 -23.33
C ARG A 183 -8.15 -3.03 -22.55
N GLY A 184 -9.05 -2.40 -21.79
CA GLY A 184 -10.04 -3.08 -20.98
C GLY A 184 -9.46 -3.86 -19.79
N VAL A 185 -8.28 -3.48 -19.27
CA VAL A 185 -7.66 -4.09 -18.11
C VAL A 185 -8.26 -3.46 -16.84
N ALA A 186 -9.07 -4.21 -16.12
CA ALA A 186 -9.78 -3.73 -14.95
C ALA A 186 -9.59 -4.68 -13.74
N ASN A 187 -9.81 -4.13 -12.54
CA ASN A 187 -9.84 -4.87 -11.27
C ASN A 187 -8.55 -5.64 -10.96
N THR A 188 -7.39 -5.14 -11.37
CA THR A 188 -6.12 -5.71 -10.97
C THR A 188 -5.96 -5.59 -9.44
N SER A 189 -5.37 -6.62 -8.83
CA SER A 189 -5.22 -6.70 -7.38
C SER A 189 -4.25 -5.67 -6.79
N ALA A 190 -3.33 -5.17 -7.62
CA ALA A 190 -2.27 -4.25 -7.22
C ALA A 190 -1.71 -3.50 -8.44
N THR A 191 -1.05 -2.36 -8.22
CA THR A 191 -0.41 -1.57 -9.29
C THR A 191 0.64 -2.37 -10.05
N CYS A 192 1.46 -3.18 -9.38
CA CYS A 192 2.43 -4.05 -10.06
C CYS A 192 1.75 -5.07 -10.98
N ALA A 193 0.59 -5.62 -10.58
CA ALA A 193 -0.19 -6.52 -11.42
C ALA A 193 -0.76 -5.80 -12.65
N LEU A 194 -1.16 -4.54 -12.51
CA LEU A 194 -1.56 -3.70 -13.64
C LEU A 194 -0.41 -3.51 -14.64
N MET A 195 0.79 -3.15 -14.15
CA MET A 195 1.97 -2.98 -15.00
C MET A 195 2.29 -4.26 -15.80
N VAL A 196 2.31 -5.41 -15.12
CA VAL A 196 2.55 -6.71 -15.79
C VAL A 196 1.46 -7.05 -16.80
N ALA A 197 0.18 -6.77 -16.49
CA ALA A 197 -0.93 -6.98 -17.43
C ALA A 197 -0.83 -6.08 -18.69
N LEU A 198 -0.15 -4.96 -18.59
CA LEU A 198 0.15 -4.07 -19.71
C LEU A 198 1.42 -4.49 -20.51
N GLY A 199 2.11 -5.55 -20.06
CA GLY A 199 3.33 -6.06 -20.70
C GLY A 199 4.63 -5.44 -20.17
N GLU A 200 4.56 -4.72 -19.05
CA GLU A 200 5.71 -4.08 -18.43
C GLU A 200 6.45 -5.03 -17.48
N THR A 201 7.76 -4.84 -17.38
CA THR A 201 8.58 -5.46 -16.33
C THR A 201 8.53 -4.59 -15.09
N VAL A 202 8.56 -5.22 -13.90
CA VAL A 202 8.63 -4.54 -12.61
C VAL A 202 9.93 -4.92 -11.89
N HIS A 203 10.53 -3.97 -11.16
CA HIS A 203 11.78 -4.17 -10.44
C HIS A 203 11.51 -4.32 -8.94
N PHE A 204 12.20 -5.27 -8.31
CA PHE A 204 11.97 -5.58 -6.91
C PHE A 204 12.77 -4.68 -5.96
N SER A 205 12.12 -4.26 -4.89
CA SER A 205 12.71 -3.65 -3.71
C SER A 205 12.49 -4.54 -2.48
N ILE A 206 13.23 -4.26 -1.40
CA ILE A 206 13.11 -5.08 -0.19
C ILE A 206 11.73 -4.91 0.44
N GLY A 207 11.16 -6.05 0.87
CA GLY A 207 10.03 -6.13 1.80
C GLY A 207 10.49 -6.66 3.16
N ASN A 208 9.53 -6.94 4.04
CA ASN A 208 9.77 -7.56 5.34
C ASN A 208 8.55 -8.36 5.79
N GLU A 209 8.76 -9.50 6.46
CA GLU A 209 7.65 -10.31 6.98
C GLU A 209 6.76 -9.52 7.96
N LYS A 210 7.31 -8.58 8.73
CA LYS A 210 6.53 -7.71 9.61
C LYS A 210 5.63 -6.73 8.85
N ASN A 211 5.94 -6.40 7.58
CA ASN A 211 5.13 -5.48 6.76
C ASN A 211 3.83 -6.16 6.27
N THR A 212 3.12 -6.78 7.19
CA THR A 212 1.89 -7.52 6.93
C THR A 212 0.70 -6.58 6.70
N LYS A 213 -0.16 -6.94 5.75
CA LYS A 213 -1.43 -6.24 5.51
C LYS A 213 -2.48 -6.74 6.49
N ILE A 214 -2.99 -5.87 7.34
CA ILE A 214 -4.06 -6.21 8.29
C ILE A 214 -5.37 -6.39 7.53
N THR A 215 -5.87 -7.63 7.47
CA THR A 215 -7.09 -8.00 6.75
C THR A 215 -8.05 -8.82 7.59
N THR A 216 -7.56 -9.50 8.61
CA THR A 216 -8.29 -10.37 9.53
C THR A 216 -8.05 -9.97 10.97
N GLN A 217 -8.79 -10.57 11.92
CA GLN A 217 -8.54 -10.40 13.35
C GLN A 217 -7.17 -10.96 13.75
N ASP A 218 -6.78 -12.09 13.19
CA ASP A 218 -5.47 -12.71 13.46
C ASP A 218 -4.32 -11.77 13.07
N ASP A 219 -4.43 -11.06 11.93
CA ASP A 219 -3.43 -10.06 11.53
C ASP A 219 -3.33 -8.93 12.57
N LEU A 220 -4.47 -8.52 13.14
CA LEU A 220 -4.51 -7.48 14.17
C LEU A 220 -3.86 -7.94 15.47
N ASP A 221 -4.06 -9.19 15.85
CA ASP A 221 -3.45 -9.79 17.04
C ASP A 221 -1.94 -9.90 16.89
N VAL A 222 -1.46 -10.34 15.70
CA VAL A 222 -0.04 -10.36 15.34
C VAL A 222 0.56 -8.95 15.39
N PHE A 223 -0.10 -7.97 14.79
CA PHE A 223 0.36 -6.57 14.84
C PHE A 223 0.47 -6.05 16.28
N THR A 224 -0.54 -6.33 17.10
CA THR A 224 -0.55 -5.93 18.51
C THR A 224 0.60 -6.56 19.30
N ALA A 225 0.91 -7.83 19.04
CA ALA A 225 2.03 -8.53 19.66
C ALA A 225 3.38 -7.93 19.22
N LEU A 226 3.55 -7.63 17.94
CA LEU A 226 4.76 -6.99 17.41
C LEU A 226 5.00 -5.61 18.03
N LEU A 227 3.96 -4.78 18.16
CA LEU A 227 4.08 -3.48 18.84
C LEU A 227 4.49 -3.59 20.31
N ARG A 228 4.01 -4.63 21.01
CA ARG A 228 4.43 -4.90 22.39
C ARG A 228 5.91 -5.28 22.44
N ALA A 229 6.34 -6.18 21.56
CA ALA A 229 7.73 -6.62 21.48
C ALA A 229 8.69 -5.45 21.23
N GLU A 230 8.34 -4.50 20.34
CA GLU A 230 9.16 -3.30 20.10
C GLU A 230 9.25 -2.35 21.29
N ARG A 231 8.24 -2.30 22.15
CA ARG A 231 8.28 -1.49 23.39
C ARG A 231 9.14 -2.09 24.51
N PHE A 232 9.27 -3.40 24.55
CA PHE A 232 10.01 -4.12 25.60
C PHE A 232 11.37 -4.65 25.13
N GLY A 233 11.70 -4.51 23.85
CA GLY A 233 12.95 -4.99 23.27
C GLY A 233 14.08 -3.95 23.21
N ASN A 234 13.90 -2.79 23.84
CA ASN A 234 14.90 -1.73 24.03
C ASN A 234 15.34 -1.64 25.49
#